data_c682707df784c30e435bf05b3b945246
#
_entry.id   c682707df784c30e435bf05b3b945246
#
_cell.length_a   1.000
_cell.length_b   1.000
_cell.length_c   1.000
_cell.angle_alpha   90.00
_cell.angle_beta   90.00
_cell.angle_gamma   90.00
#
_symmetry.space_group_name_H-M   'P 1'
#
loop_
_entity.id
_entity.type
_entity.pdbx_description
1 polymer ?
#
loop_
_entity_poly.entity_id
_entity_poly.type
_entity_poly.pdbx_seq_one_letter_code
_entity_poly.pdbx_strand_id
1 'polypeptide(L)'
;MNYNDFKEKVMGKAYDIDGYYGAQCWDGTMKYMIDLGYKAIHCTTSSFVKDIWNNRKTNGILNYCNEVSVMQPGDIAVFKEVAGWTPYSHIAIFDSDIDGKFGWFLGQNQGGKNGAFTLCKLPYYATFDTAFRPKCFANTGAVKPSIPQHAEAIDQILHAGSYVTSVQMKIGDEGLKQINDDLCAYLPQLGGWFPISLVDKVRNSDGYNDNVLHTTNAIVYVTRIRVDEVNVKKDLAKIGGVWVNCGPLIEVQ
;
A
#
# COMPACT_ATOMS: atom_id res chain seq x y z
N MET A 1 19.80 -6.37 3.00
CA MET A 1 19.02 -5.73 4.08
C MET A 1 17.58 -5.77 3.70
N ASN A 2 16.68 -6.18 4.56
CA ASN A 2 15.24 -6.05 4.35
C ASN A 2 14.73 -4.72 4.95
N TYR A 3 13.43 -4.41 4.75
CA TYR A 3 12.84 -3.17 5.22
C TYR A 3 12.85 -3.04 6.77
N ASN A 4 12.56 -4.13 7.48
CA ASN A 4 12.52 -4.09 8.95
C ASN A 4 13.89 -3.82 9.54
N ASP A 5 14.95 -4.46 9.01
CA ASP A 5 16.33 -4.18 9.42
C ASP A 5 16.69 -2.70 9.21
N PHE A 6 16.25 -2.12 8.08
CA PHE A 6 16.47 -0.71 7.81
C PHE A 6 15.73 0.18 8.81
N LYS A 7 14.44 -0.08 9.03
CA LYS A 7 13.60 0.66 9.98
C LYS A 7 14.21 0.69 11.37
N GLU A 8 14.62 -0.46 11.90
CA GLU A 8 15.27 -0.55 13.22
C GLU A 8 16.58 0.22 13.27
N LYS A 9 17.38 0.14 12.21
CA LYS A 9 18.67 0.83 12.11
C LYS A 9 18.55 2.34 12.15
N VAL A 10 17.52 2.93 11.53
CA VAL A 10 17.40 4.38 11.28
C VAL A 10 16.45 5.12 12.21
N MET A 11 15.50 4.43 12.84
CA MET A 11 14.51 5.06 13.71
C MET A 11 15.15 5.99 14.74
N GLY A 12 14.66 7.23 14.80
CA GLY A 12 15.18 8.28 15.71
C GLY A 12 16.52 8.90 15.30
N LYS A 13 17.12 8.50 14.17
CA LYS A 13 18.36 9.07 13.64
C LYS A 13 18.07 9.98 12.47
N ALA A 14 18.90 11.00 12.30
CA ALA A 14 18.84 11.94 11.18
C ALA A 14 20.06 11.72 10.27
N TYR A 15 19.82 11.78 8.96
CA TYR A 15 20.86 11.65 7.94
C TYR A 15 20.71 12.81 6.95
N ASP A 16 21.81 13.48 6.69
CA ASP A 16 21.96 14.51 5.67
C ASP A 16 22.92 13.94 4.62
N ILE A 17 22.41 13.48 3.49
CA ILE A 17 23.16 12.72 2.49
C ILE A 17 23.89 13.63 1.51
N ASP A 18 23.29 14.78 1.19
CA ASP A 18 23.85 15.71 0.21
C ASP A 18 24.51 16.95 0.85
N GLY A 19 24.34 17.15 2.16
CA GLY A 19 24.88 18.30 2.89
C GLY A 19 24.09 19.60 2.69
N TYR A 20 22.86 19.51 2.13
CA TYR A 20 22.02 20.67 1.88
C TYR A 20 20.74 20.63 2.71
N TYR A 21 20.45 21.73 3.38
CA TYR A 21 19.22 21.93 4.15
C TYR A 21 19.01 21.00 5.36
N GLY A 22 20.04 20.21 5.74
CA GLY A 22 19.93 19.22 6.81
C GLY A 22 19.06 18.02 6.44
N ALA A 23 18.69 17.21 7.41
CA ALA A 23 17.95 15.97 7.20
C ALA A 23 16.55 16.17 6.62
N GLN A 24 16.39 16.08 5.32
CA GLN A 24 15.14 16.22 4.59
C GLN A 24 14.51 14.86 4.27
N CYS A 25 13.28 14.87 3.77
CA CYS A 25 12.58 13.65 3.35
C CYS A 25 13.32 12.93 2.19
N TRP A 26 13.95 13.70 1.32
CA TRP A 26 14.79 13.17 0.24
C TRP A 26 15.95 12.35 0.80
N ASP A 27 16.69 12.91 1.77
CA ASP A 27 17.85 12.24 2.37
C ASP A 27 17.48 10.90 3.01
N GLY A 28 16.37 10.86 3.73
CA GLY A 28 15.88 9.64 4.33
C GLY A 28 15.61 8.54 3.30
N THR A 29 14.94 8.89 2.22
CA THR A 29 14.64 7.94 1.16
C THR A 29 15.90 7.55 0.38
N MET A 30 16.80 8.48 0.11
CA MET A 30 18.07 8.16 -0.56
C MET A 30 18.99 7.33 0.33
N LYS A 31 18.99 7.56 1.65
CA LYS A 31 19.64 6.66 2.61
C LYS A 31 19.15 5.22 2.48
N TYR A 32 17.83 5.03 2.35
CA TYR A 32 17.24 3.72 2.10
C TYR A 32 17.72 3.10 0.80
N MET A 33 17.66 3.85 -0.31
CA MET A 33 18.14 3.39 -1.62
C MET A 33 19.62 2.97 -1.57
N ILE A 34 20.48 3.79 -0.95
CA ILE A 34 21.91 3.51 -0.80
C ILE A 34 22.15 2.25 0.04
N ASP A 35 21.44 2.10 1.15
CA ASP A 35 21.55 0.92 2.02
C ASP A 35 21.06 -0.37 1.36
N LEU A 36 20.17 -0.26 0.36
CA LEU A 36 19.77 -1.37 -0.52
C LEU A 36 20.78 -1.64 -1.65
N GLY A 37 21.86 -0.86 -1.75
CA GLY A 37 22.89 -0.99 -2.78
C GLY A 37 22.60 -0.24 -4.09
N TYR A 38 21.65 0.69 -4.08
CA TYR A 38 21.30 1.51 -5.23
C TYR A 38 21.93 2.90 -5.16
N LYS A 39 21.83 3.67 -6.25
CA LYS A 39 22.26 5.06 -6.28
C LYS A 39 21.12 5.99 -5.86
N ALA A 40 21.49 7.14 -5.32
CA ALA A 40 20.55 8.22 -5.07
C ALA A 40 19.93 8.74 -6.39
N ILE A 41 18.66 9.12 -6.33
CA ILE A 41 17.90 9.72 -7.43
C ILE A 41 17.70 11.20 -7.11
N HIS A 42 18.17 12.06 -7.97
CA HIS A 42 18.10 13.51 -7.77
C HIS A 42 16.81 14.12 -8.33
N CYS A 43 16.37 15.20 -7.68
CA CYS A 43 15.31 16.06 -8.18
C CYS A 43 15.89 16.95 -9.29
N THR A 44 15.32 16.91 -10.48
CA THR A 44 15.97 17.48 -11.66
C THR A 44 15.28 18.73 -12.22
N THR A 45 14.06 19.04 -11.81
CA THR A 45 13.27 20.12 -12.41
C THR A 45 12.90 21.22 -11.42
N SER A 46 12.30 20.86 -10.28
CA SER A 46 11.79 21.84 -9.30
C SER A 46 12.55 21.85 -7.98
N SER A 47 13.54 20.98 -7.80
CA SER A 47 14.22 20.71 -6.53
C SER A 47 13.30 20.15 -5.42
N PHE A 48 12.06 19.80 -5.74
CA PHE A 48 11.12 19.13 -4.85
C PHE A 48 10.99 17.64 -5.20
N VAL A 49 10.73 16.82 -4.19
CA VAL A 49 10.69 15.35 -4.34
C VAL A 49 9.59 14.85 -5.26
N LYS A 50 8.59 15.64 -5.60
CA LYS A 50 7.62 15.33 -6.67
C LYS A 50 8.29 15.07 -8.02
N ASP A 51 9.48 15.64 -8.25
CA ASP A 51 10.26 15.39 -9.46
C ASP A 51 10.67 13.92 -9.61
N ILE A 52 10.85 13.21 -8.50
CA ILE A 52 11.18 11.80 -8.53
C ILE A 52 10.08 11.00 -9.23
N TRP A 53 8.82 11.34 -8.98
CA TRP A 53 7.69 10.69 -9.66
C TRP A 53 7.44 11.27 -11.06
N ASN A 54 7.44 12.59 -11.20
CA ASN A 54 7.16 13.26 -12.48
C ASN A 54 8.16 12.87 -13.57
N ASN A 55 9.44 12.78 -13.21
CA ASN A 55 10.53 12.46 -14.14
C ASN A 55 10.95 10.99 -14.11
N ARG A 56 10.15 10.09 -13.54
CA ARG A 56 10.52 8.69 -13.26
C ARG A 56 10.97 7.89 -14.48
N LYS A 57 10.49 8.27 -15.67
CA LYS A 57 10.88 7.61 -16.93
C LYS A 57 12.31 7.97 -17.36
N THR A 58 12.88 9.05 -16.84
CA THR A 58 14.17 9.59 -17.27
C THR A 58 15.19 9.79 -16.15
N ASN A 59 14.76 9.85 -14.88
CA ASN A 59 15.65 10.10 -13.75
C ASN A 59 16.38 8.85 -13.24
N GLY A 60 16.09 7.68 -13.80
CA GLY A 60 16.78 6.44 -13.48
C GLY A 60 16.17 5.63 -12.31
N ILE A 61 15.12 6.09 -11.64
CA ILE A 61 14.51 5.33 -10.53
C ILE A 61 14.00 3.96 -11.00
N LEU A 62 13.46 3.87 -12.22
CA LEU A 62 12.97 2.62 -12.80
C LEU A 62 14.09 1.60 -13.13
N ASN A 63 15.37 2.00 -13.07
CA ASN A 63 16.47 1.05 -13.11
C ASN A 63 16.54 0.22 -11.82
N TYR A 64 16.10 0.78 -10.71
CA TYR A 64 16.21 0.20 -9.36
C TYR A 64 14.88 -0.26 -8.76
N CYS A 65 13.77 0.31 -9.23
CA CYS A 65 12.44 0.04 -8.69
C CYS A 65 11.45 -0.32 -9.80
N ASN A 66 10.40 -1.07 -9.43
CA ASN A 66 9.21 -1.27 -10.24
C ASN A 66 8.11 -0.32 -9.78
N GLU A 67 7.30 0.20 -10.70
CA GLU A 67 6.07 0.90 -10.34
C GLU A 67 5.04 -0.10 -9.84
N VAL A 68 4.38 0.23 -8.72
CA VAL A 68 3.33 -0.59 -8.12
C VAL A 68 2.13 0.28 -7.73
N SER A 69 0.93 -0.25 -7.95
CA SER A 69 -0.32 0.42 -7.55
C SER A 69 -0.77 0.05 -6.13
N VAL A 70 -0.27 -1.06 -5.61
CA VAL A 70 -0.56 -1.53 -4.24
C VAL A 70 0.74 -1.57 -3.47
N MET A 71 0.81 -0.77 -2.39
CA MET A 71 2.01 -0.66 -1.57
C MET A 71 2.15 -1.86 -0.63
N GLN A 72 3.41 -2.23 -0.41
CA GLN A 72 3.85 -3.19 0.61
C GLN A 72 4.94 -2.54 1.47
N PRO A 73 5.17 -3.00 2.72
CA PRO A 73 6.24 -2.48 3.56
C PRO A 73 7.58 -2.43 2.81
N GLY A 74 8.19 -1.24 2.80
CA GLY A 74 9.42 -0.97 2.05
C GLY A 74 9.23 -0.33 0.68
N ASP A 75 8.00 -0.14 0.19
CA ASP A 75 7.74 0.62 -1.03
C ASP A 75 7.91 2.12 -0.78
N ILE A 76 8.44 2.83 -1.76
CA ILE A 76 8.69 4.26 -1.69
C ILE A 76 7.50 5.00 -2.29
N ALA A 77 6.82 5.80 -1.48
CA ALA A 77 5.71 6.63 -1.91
C ALA A 77 6.16 8.09 -2.09
N VAL A 78 5.74 8.72 -3.17
CA VAL A 78 5.89 10.16 -3.41
C VAL A 78 4.53 10.81 -3.24
N PHE A 79 4.49 11.93 -2.53
CA PHE A 79 3.28 12.67 -2.20
C PHE A 79 3.22 13.98 -2.98
N LYS A 80 2.02 14.31 -3.43
CA LYS A 80 1.68 15.59 -4.05
C LYS A 80 1.74 16.72 -3.02
N GLU A 81 1.69 17.94 -3.49
CA GLU A 81 1.51 19.12 -2.65
C GLU A 81 0.06 19.15 -2.14
N VAL A 82 -0.12 18.89 -0.86
CA VAL A 82 -1.44 18.90 -0.20
C VAL A 82 -1.36 19.72 1.09
N ALA A 83 -2.12 20.82 1.14
CA ALA A 83 -2.17 21.69 2.30
C ALA A 83 -2.55 20.91 3.58
N GLY A 84 -1.83 21.17 4.66
CA GLY A 84 -2.04 20.52 5.95
C GLY A 84 -1.39 19.14 6.10
N TRP A 85 -0.91 18.52 5.00
CA TRP A 85 -0.23 17.23 5.02
C TRP A 85 1.20 17.30 4.45
N THR A 86 1.33 17.59 3.18
CA THR A 86 2.59 17.61 2.43
C THR A 86 2.70 18.89 1.59
N PRO A 87 2.78 20.09 2.19
CA PRO A 87 2.61 21.36 1.49
C PRO A 87 3.65 21.64 0.41
N TYR A 88 4.82 21.00 0.48
CA TYR A 88 5.92 21.15 -0.48
C TYR A 88 6.24 19.83 -1.21
N SER A 89 5.26 18.93 -1.33
CA SER A 89 5.46 17.52 -1.64
C SER A 89 6.25 16.76 -0.56
N HIS A 90 6.26 15.43 -0.62
CA HIS A 90 6.96 14.59 0.34
C HIS A 90 7.35 13.26 -0.29
N ILE A 91 8.31 12.58 0.30
CA ILE A 91 8.69 11.21 -0.07
C ILE A 91 8.98 10.42 1.20
N ALA A 92 8.42 9.23 1.29
CA ALA A 92 8.61 8.37 2.45
C ALA A 92 8.42 6.90 2.09
N ILE A 93 8.78 6.01 2.97
CA ILE A 93 8.75 4.56 2.79
C ILE A 93 7.49 4.03 3.48
N PHE A 94 6.66 3.31 2.76
CA PHE A 94 5.45 2.71 3.29
C PHE A 94 5.79 1.66 4.35
N ASP A 95 5.14 1.73 5.50
CA ASP A 95 5.29 0.79 6.61
C ASP A 95 4.08 -0.14 6.72
N SER A 96 2.90 0.43 6.90
CA SER A 96 1.69 -0.36 7.09
C SER A 96 0.43 0.46 6.81
N ASP A 97 -0.64 -0.23 6.46
CA ASP A 97 -1.97 0.36 6.36
C ASP A 97 -2.56 0.63 7.74
N ILE A 98 -3.41 1.67 7.86
CA ILE A 98 -4.15 1.97 9.09
C ILE A 98 -5.62 1.62 8.91
N ASP A 99 -6.24 2.16 7.85
CA ASP A 99 -7.70 2.14 7.67
C ASP A 99 -8.12 2.25 6.19
N GLY A 100 -7.21 1.91 5.27
CA GLY A 100 -7.43 2.03 3.82
C GLY A 100 -7.48 3.46 3.28
N LYS A 101 -7.47 4.47 4.16
CA LYS A 101 -7.42 5.91 3.82
C LYS A 101 -6.09 6.53 4.20
N PHE A 102 -5.46 5.98 5.23
CA PHE A 102 -4.18 6.42 5.78
C PHE A 102 -3.24 5.24 5.93
N GLY A 103 -1.94 5.51 5.81
CA GLY A 103 -0.88 4.57 6.14
C GLY A 103 0.13 5.19 7.09
N TRP A 104 0.89 4.33 7.75
CA TRP A 104 2.15 4.70 8.40
C TRP A 104 3.27 4.72 7.37
N PHE A 105 4.04 5.80 7.40
CA PHE A 105 5.18 5.98 6.50
C PHE A 105 6.43 6.33 7.30
N LEU A 106 7.50 5.61 7.05
CA LEU A 106 8.82 5.87 7.62
C LEU A 106 9.55 6.92 6.77
N GLY A 107 9.99 8.01 7.37
CA GLY A 107 10.73 9.05 6.66
C GLY A 107 11.34 10.07 7.58
N GLN A 108 12.02 11.04 6.99
CA GLN A 108 12.63 12.18 7.68
C GLN A 108 11.84 13.47 7.42
N ASN A 109 12.09 14.47 8.28
CA ASN A 109 11.45 15.79 8.20
C ASN A 109 9.90 15.72 8.19
N GLN A 110 9.36 14.81 9.00
CA GLN A 110 7.92 14.56 9.12
C GLN A 110 7.47 14.47 10.60
N GLY A 111 8.03 15.36 11.46
CA GLY A 111 7.69 15.46 12.89
C GLY A 111 8.72 14.83 13.84
N GLY A 112 9.75 14.17 13.34
CA GLY A 112 10.88 13.72 14.14
C GLY A 112 11.75 14.89 14.60
N LYS A 113 12.31 14.78 15.83
CA LYS A 113 13.23 15.80 16.37
C LYS A 113 14.44 15.94 15.44
N ASN A 114 14.80 17.19 15.09
CA ASN A 114 15.90 17.51 14.18
C ASN A 114 15.83 16.79 12.82
N GLY A 115 14.64 16.56 12.30
CA GLY A 115 14.45 15.86 11.03
C GLY A 115 14.66 14.35 11.08
N ALA A 116 14.81 13.75 12.25
CA ALA A 116 15.08 12.33 12.41
C ALA A 116 13.97 11.44 11.82
N PHE A 117 14.35 10.24 11.44
CA PHE A 117 13.39 9.22 10.99
C PHE A 117 12.32 8.94 12.05
N THR A 118 11.08 9.02 11.61
CA THR A 118 9.91 8.68 12.42
C THR A 118 8.83 8.05 11.54
N LEU A 119 7.86 7.39 12.15
CA LEU A 119 6.62 7.03 11.49
C LEU A 119 5.65 8.20 11.54
N CYS A 120 5.07 8.55 10.39
CA CYS A 120 4.05 9.56 10.26
C CYS A 120 2.81 8.97 9.60
N LYS A 121 1.63 9.33 10.11
CA LYS A 121 0.35 9.00 9.47
C LYS A 121 0.13 9.95 8.30
N LEU A 122 0.05 9.42 7.08
CA LEU A 122 -0.20 10.20 5.87
C LEU A 122 -1.36 9.61 5.06
N PRO A 123 -2.19 10.46 4.42
CA PRO A 123 -3.34 10.00 3.65
C PRO A 123 -2.94 9.51 2.26
N TYR A 124 -3.54 8.42 1.81
CA TYR A 124 -3.28 7.87 0.48
C TYR A 124 -3.67 8.79 -0.66
N TYR A 125 -4.71 9.62 -0.50
CA TYR A 125 -5.11 10.57 -1.54
C TYR A 125 -4.02 11.60 -1.88
N ALA A 126 -3.06 11.81 -0.97
CA ALA A 126 -1.92 12.69 -1.20
C ALA A 126 -0.80 12.01 -2.00
N THR A 127 -0.79 10.69 -2.16
CA THR A 127 0.22 10.01 -2.97
C THR A 127 -0.03 10.23 -4.46
N PHE A 128 1.00 10.07 -5.28
CA PHE A 128 0.83 9.84 -6.71
C PHE A 128 0.22 8.45 -6.97
N ASP A 129 -0.15 8.20 -8.22
CA ASP A 129 -0.93 7.00 -8.60
C ASP A 129 -0.18 5.68 -8.43
N THR A 130 1.15 5.73 -8.41
CA THR A 130 2.01 4.57 -8.21
C THR A 130 3.09 4.88 -7.17
N ALA A 131 3.53 3.85 -6.47
CA ALA A 131 4.71 3.86 -5.63
C ALA A 131 5.85 3.09 -6.30
N PHE A 132 7.04 3.10 -5.71
CA PHE A 132 8.22 2.45 -6.25
C PHE A 132 8.66 1.31 -5.34
N ARG A 133 8.58 0.07 -5.85
CA ARG A 133 9.09 -1.11 -5.16
C ARG A 133 10.53 -1.39 -5.54
N PRO A 134 11.48 -1.36 -4.60
CA PRO A 134 12.86 -1.74 -4.87
C PRO A 134 12.96 -3.14 -5.49
N LYS A 135 13.71 -3.30 -6.59
CA LYS A 135 13.82 -4.58 -7.33
C LYS A 135 14.46 -5.70 -6.53
N CYS A 136 15.26 -5.37 -5.52
CA CYS A 136 15.78 -6.38 -4.59
C CYS A 136 14.67 -7.12 -3.82
N PHE A 137 13.47 -6.55 -3.72
CA PHE A 137 12.30 -7.21 -3.16
C PHE A 137 11.44 -7.91 -4.21
N ALA A 138 11.58 -7.54 -5.50
CA ALA A 138 10.87 -8.19 -6.59
C ALA A 138 11.45 -9.57 -6.96
N ASN A 139 12.73 -9.81 -6.68
CA ASN A 139 13.43 -11.08 -6.96
C ASN A 139 13.35 -12.10 -5.82
N THR A 140 12.83 -11.74 -4.68
CA THR A 140 12.31 -12.72 -3.74
C THR A 140 10.99 -13.16 -4.33
N GLY A 141 11.00 -14.23 -5.13
CA GLY A 141 9.83 -14.74 -5.86
C GLY A 141 8.60 -14.63 -4.99
N ALA A 142 7.53 -14.02 -5.52
CA ALA A 142 6.34 -13.54 -4.85
C ALA A 142 6.36 -13.86 -3.35
N VAL A 143 7.05 -13.06 -2.55
CA VAL A 143 6.88 -13.13 -1.12
C VAL A 143 5.49 -12.59 -0.91
N LYS A 144 4.53 -13.52 -0.90
CA LYS A 144 3.31 -13.40 -0.15
C LYS A 144 3.68 -12.57 1.08
N PRO A 145 3.00 -11.46 1.43
CA PRO A 145 3.37 -10.64 2.57
C PRO A 145 3.73 -11.59 3.71
N SER A 146 4.97 -11.54 4.15
CA SER A 146 5.41 -12.34 5.28
C SER A 146 4.77 -11.71 6.51
N ILE A 147 3.60 -12.19 6.85
CA ILE A 147 3.18 -12.26 8.24
C ILE A 147 4.40 -12.76 9.02
N PRO A 148 4.76 -12.16 10.17
CA PRO A 148 5.91 -12.60 10.95
C PRO A 148 5.89 -14.12 11.02
N GLN A 149 6.94 -14.76 10.52
CA GLN A 149 7.12 -16.18 10.72
C GLN A 149 7.32 -16.43 12.22
N HIS A 150 6.22 -16.55 12.93
CA HIS A 150 6.23 -17.46 14.05
C HIS A 150 6.45 -18.85 13.43
N ALA A 151 7.53 -19.47 13.86
CA ALA A 151 7.91 -20.80 13.44
C ALA A 151 6.87 -21.83 13.94
N GLU A 152 5.81 -21.94 13.18
CA GLU A 152 4.89 -23.07 13.06
C GLU A 152 4.08 -22.75 11.81
N ALA A 153 3.89 -23.73 10.94
CA ALA A 153 3.06 -23.60 9.74
C ALA A 153 1.68 -23.11 10.18
N ILE A 154 1.43 -21.80 10.07
CA ILE A 154 0.11 -21.25 10.34
C ILE A 154 -0.77 -21.86 9.26
N ASP A 155 -1.67 -22.66 9.71
CA ASP A 155 -2.75 -23.23 8.93
C ASP A 155 -3.47 -22.05 8.26
N GLN A 156 -3.35 -21.94 6.93
CA GLN A 156 -4.01 -20.89 6.14
C GLN A 156 -5.49 -21.20 5.92
N ILE A 157 -6.03 -22.14 6.66
CA ILE A 157 -7.44 -22.50 6.61
C ILE A 157 -8.22 -21.47 7.41
N LEU A 158 -9.07 -20.72 6.71
CA LEU A 158 -10.03 -19.84 7.37
C LEU A 158 -10.99 -20.67 8.21
N HIS A 159 -11.38 -20.17 9.35
CA HIS A 159 -12.30 -20.86 10.27
C HIS A 159 -13.67 -20.19 10.26
N ALA A 160 -14.72 -20.99 10.26
CA ALA A 160 -16.07 -20.50 10.47
C ALA A 160 -16.17 -19.82 11.85
N GLY A 161 -16.72 -18.59 11.86
CA GLY A 161 -16.84 -17.77 13.07
C GLY A 161 -15.70 -16.77 13.27
N SER A 162 -14.57 -16.90 12.58
CA SER A 162 -13.51 -15.89 12.59
C SER A 162 -13.90 -14.65 11.77
N TYR A 163 -13.12 -13.60 11.89
CA TYR A 163 -13.28 -12.40 11.08
C TYR A 163 -12.18 -12.34 10.03
N VAL A 164 -12.51 -11.81 8.85
CA VAL A 164 -11.56 -11.61 7.75
C VAL A 164 -11.57 -10.17 7.27
N THR A 165 -10.43 -9.74 6.79
CA THR A 165 -10.27 -8.60 5.88
C THR A 165 -9.76 -9.13 4.54
N SER A 166 -9.71 -8.30 3.51
CA SER A 166 -9.11 -8.71 2.25
C SER A 166 -7.93 -7.83 1.88
N VAL A 167 -7.09 -8.31 0.97
CA VAL A 167 -6.19 -7.45 0.20
C VAL A 167 -7.02 -6.46 -0.62
N GLN A 168 -6.41 -5.37 -1.06
CA GLN A 168 -7.04 -4.45 -2.00
C GLN A 168 -7.32 -5.15 -3.33
N MET A 169 -8.53 -5.00 -3.84
CA MET A 169 -9.01 -5.64 -5.05
C MET A 169 -9.51 -4.59 -6.03
N LYS A 170 -9.36 -4.89 -7.31
CA LYS A 170 -9.87 -4.04 -8.38
C LYS A 170 -11.21 -4.57 -8.86
N ILE A 171 -12.21 -3.68 -9.03
CA ILE A 171 -13.46 -4.02 -9.68
C ILE A 171 -13.16 -4.38 -11.13
N GLY A 172 -13.65 -5.53 -11.57
CA GLY A 172 -13.48 -6.02 -12.94
C GLY A 172 -14.24 -5.21 -13.97
N ASP A 173 -13.98 -5.48 -15.24
CA ASP A 173 -14.60 -4.76 -16.36
C ASP A 173 -16.12 -5.00 -16.46
N GLU A 174 -16.64 -6.04 -15.83
CA GLU A 174 -18.08 -6.31 -15.69
C GLU A 174 -18.80 -5.24 -14.85
N GLY A 175 -18.03 -4.52 -14.02
CA GLY A 175 -18.50 -3.33 -13.30
C GLY A 175 -19.44 -3.62 -12.16
N LEU A 176 -20.56 -2.90 -12.13
CA LEU A 176 -21.60 -2.97 -11.11
C LEU A 176 -22.88 -3.55 -11.68
N LYS A 177 -23.59 -4.37 -10.91
CA LYS A 177 -24.86 -4.99 -11.31
C LYS A 177 -25.80 -5.16 -10.12
N GLN A 178 -27.08 -4.88 -10.33
CA GLN A 178 -28.12 -5.24 -9.36
C GLN A 178 -28.35 -6.75 -9.39
N ILE A 179 -28.19 -7.39 -8.24
CA ILE A 179 -28.46 -8.82 -8.04
C ILE A 179 -29.37 -8.94 -6.83
N ASN A 180 -30.61 -9.38 -7.07
CA ASN A 180 -31.67 -9.31 -6.07
C ASN A 180 -31.83 -7.86 -5.56
N ASP A 181 -31.81 -7.65 -4.25
CA ASP A 181 -31.96 -6.35 -3.62
C ASP A 181 -30.60 -5.64 -3.38
N ASP A 182 -29.47 -6.25 -3.77
CA ASP A 182 -28.15 -5.72 -3.57
C ASP A 182 -27.51 -5.20 -4.86
N LEU A 183 -26.88 -4.02 -4.77
CA LEU A 183 -25.94 -3.58 -5.79
C LEU A 183 -24.60 -4.28 -5.55
N CYS A 184 -24.13 -5.06 -6.53
CA CYS A 184 -22.92 -5.87 -6.45
C CYS A 184 -21.84 -5.35 -7.39
N ALA A 185 -20.58 -5.47 -6.96
CA ALA A 185 -19.41 -5.28 -7.79
C ALA A 185 -18.84 -6.63 -8.23
N TYR A 186 -18.35 -6.71 -9.46
CA TYR A 186 -17.60 -7.88 -9.90
C TYR A 186 -16.17 -7.80 -9.38
N LEU A 187 -15.79 -8.74 -8.54
CA LEU A 187 -14.45 -8.84 -7.94
C LEU A 187 -13.79 -10.14 -8.40
N PRO A 188 -12.97 -10.09 -9.47
CA PRO A 188 -12.32 -11.28 -10.03
C PRO A 188 -11.51 -12.06 -9.01
N GLN A 189 -10.88 -11.35 -8.06
CA GLN A 189 -10.07 -11.95 -7.01
C GLN A 189 -10.90 -12.79 -6.03
N LEU A 190 -12.14 -12.38 -5.75
CA LEU A 190 -13.09 -13.16 -4.95
C LEU A 190 -13.86 -14.20 -5.77
N GLY A 191 -13.70 -14.20 -7.09
CA GLY A 191 -14.30 -15.16 -7.99
C GLY A 191 -15.71 -14.82 -8.46
N GLY A 192 -16.19 -13.58 -8.28
CA GLY A 192 -17.54 -13.21 -8.74
C GLY A 192 -18.10 -11.91 -8.21
N TRP A 193 -19.42 -11.86 -8.16
CA TRP A 193 -20.19 -10.70 -7.72
C TRP A 193 -20.27 -10.63 -6.21
N PHE A 194 -19.99 -9.46 -5.65
CA PHE A 194 -19.97 -9.23 -4.21
C PHE A 194 -20.74 -7.95 -3.86
N PRO A 195 -21.60 -7.95 -2.81
CA PRO A 195 -22.38 -6.77 -2.42
C PRO A 195 -21.48 -5.58 -2.08
N ILE A 196 -21.74 -4.42 -2.66
CA ILE A 196 -20.93 -3.22 -2.40
C ILE A 196 -21.13 -2.67 -0.99
N SER A 197 -22.23 -3.02 -0.32
CA SER A 197 -22.47 -2.71 1.08
C SER A 197 -21.47 -3.36 2.05
N LEU A 198 -20.76 -4.39 1.58
CA LEU A 198 -19.78 -5.16 2.36
C LEU A 198 -18.34 -4.83 1.99
N VAL A 199 -18.11 -3.88 1.09
CA VAL A 199 -16.77 -3.45 0.71
C VAL A 199 -16.54 -1.98 1.04
N ASP A 200 -15.32 -1.65 1.41
CA ASP A 200 -14.86 -0.29 1.57
C ASP A 200 -14.14 0.17 0.32
N LYS A 201 -14.47 1.36 -0.13
CA LYS A 201 -13.81 1.98 -1.28
C LYS A 201 -12.47 2.56 -0.87
N VAL A 202 -11.43 2.18 -1.58
CA VAL A 202 -10.10 2.81 -1.45
C VAL A 202 -9.98 3.98 -2.41
N ARG A 203 -10.36 3.78 -3.69
CA ARG A 203 -10.16 4.78 -4.72
C ARG A 203 -11.05 4.54 -5.95
N ASN A 204 -11.64 5.60 -6.51
CA ASN A 204 -12.20 5.58 -7.86
C ASN A 204 -11.10 5.79 -8.91
N SER A 205 -11.29 5.23 -10.11
CA SER A 205 -10.35 5.39 -11.23
C SER A 205 -10.38 6.78 -11.86
N ASP A 206 -11.45 7.54 -11.66
CA ASP A 206 -11.67 8.88 -12.19
C ASP A 206 -11.11 10.01 -11.32
N GLY A 207 -10.53 9.67 -10.16
CA GLY A 207 -9.94 10.64 -9.23
C GLY A 207 -10.97 11.39 -8.36
N TYR A 208 -12.27 11.16 -8.53
CA TYR A 208 -13.28 11.74 -7.65
C TYR A 208 -13.29 11.01 -6.30
N ASN A 209 -13.19 11.79 -5.25
CA ASN A 209 -13.13 11.29 -3.88
C ASN A 209 -14.48 11.44 -3.16
N ASP A 210 -15.55 11.06 -3.83
CA ASP A 210 -16.85 10.89 -3.19
C ASP A 210 -17.01 9.44 -2.69
N ASN A 211 -17.95 9.23 -1.78
CA ASN A 211 -18.20 7.90 -1.21
C ASN A 211 -19.02 6.98 -2.13
N VAL A 212 -19.13 7.29 -3.41
CA VAL A 212 -19.91 6.54 -4.39
C VAL A 212 -18.96 5.75 -5.30
N LEU A 213 -19.22 4.47 -5.50
CA LEU A 213 -18.51 3.65 -6.47
C LEU A 213 -19.04 4.00 -7.87
N HIS A 214 -18.27 4.78 -8.62
CA HIS A 214 -18.72 5.27 -9.93
C HIS A 214 -18.36 4.36 -11.09
N THR A 215 -17.33 3.54 -10.97
CA THR A 215 -16.72 2.93 -12.15
C THR A 215 -16.13 1.55 -11.96
N THR A 216 -16.08 0.82 -13.07
CA THR A 216 -15.11 -0.24 -13.33
C THR A 216 -13.70 0.27 -12.99
N ASN A 217 -12.85 -0.58 -12.50
CA ASN A 217 -11.48 -0.27 -12.07
C ASN A 217 -11.33 0.48 -10.72
N ALA A 218 -12.37 0.75 -9.96
CA ALA A 218 -12.25 1.21 -8.59
C ALA A 218 -11.52 0.16 -7.74
N ILE A 219 -10.76 0.63 -6.75
CA ILE A 219 -10.08 -0.25 -5.79
C ILE A 219 -10.92 -0.31 -4.52
N VAL A 220 -11.20 -1.51 -4.07
CA VAL A 220 -12.01 -1.83 -2.89
C VAL A 220 -11.31 -2.87 -2.02
N TYR A 221 -11.73 -3.02 -0.79
CA TYR A 221 -11.32 -4.10 0.10
C TYR A 221 -12.48 -4.48 1.03
N VAL A 222 -12.43 -5.67 1.59
CA VAL A 222 -13.38 -6.14 2.60
C VAL A 222 -12.80 -5.84 3.98
N THR A 223 -13.60 -5.22 4.85
CA THR A 223 -13.20 -4.90 6.22
C THR A 223 -13.92 -5.82 7.20
N ARG A 224 -13.17 -6.51 8.03
CA ARG A 224 -13.62 -7.27 9.20
C ARG A 224 -15.03 -7.88 9.08
N ILE A 225 -15.23 -8.72 8.10
CA ILE A 225 -16.47 -9.48 7.91
C ILE A 225 -16.31 -10.86 8.54
N ARG A 226 -17.36 -11.33 9.19
CA ARG A 226 -17.38 -12.66 9.79
C ARG A 226 -17.43 -13.73 8.71
N VAL A 227 -16.66 -14.79 8.89
CA VAL A 227 -16.74 -16.02 8.08
C VAL A 227 -17.90 -16.87 8.58
N ASP A 228 -18.91 -17.08 7.75
CA ASP A 228 -20.07 -17.88 8.10
C ASP A 228 -19.77 -19.38 7.98
N GLU A 229 -19.16 -19.76 6.86
CA GLU A 229 -18.85 -21.15 6.52
C GLU A 229 -17.53 -21.23 5.75
N VAL A 230 -16.84 -22.36 5.80
CA VAL A 230 -15.62 -22.63 5.02
C VAL A 230 -15.75 -23.96 4.29
N ASN A 231 -15.39 -23.98 3.01
CA ASN A 231 -15.27 -25.18 2.21
C ASN A 231 -13.80 -25.40 1.82
N VAL A 232 -13.06 -26.08 2.69
CA VAL A 232 -11.62 -26.33 2.54
C VAL A 232 -11.29 -27.04 1.21
N LYS A 233 -12.14 -27.99 0.77
CA LYS A 233 -11.90 -28.74 -0.47
C LYS A 233 -11.98 -27.88 -1.73
N LYS A 234 -12.74 -26.79 -1.71
CA LYS A 234 -12.94 -25.89 -2.84
C LYS A 234 -12.18 -24.58 -2.69
N ASP A 235 -11.46 -24.38 -1.58
CA ASP A 235 -10.81 -23.11 -1.22
C ASP A 235 -11.77 -21.92 -1.22
N LEU A 236 -12.97 -22.11 -0.64
CA LEU A 236 -14.03 -21.12 -0.57
C LEU A 236 -14.40 -20.80 0.87
N ALA A 237 -14.65 -19.53 1.15
CA ALA A 237 -15.30 -19.06 2.37
C ALA A 237 -16.64 -18.38 2.04
N LYS A 238 -17.60 -18.49 2.93
CA LYS A 238 -18.86 -17.76 2.86
C LYS A 238 -18.78 -16.55 3.78
N ILE A 239 -18.87 -15.36 3.22
CA ILE A 239 -18.85 -14.09 3.93
C ILE A 239 -20.01 -13.22 3.42
N GLY A 240 -20.78 -12.62 4.33
CA GLY A 240 -21.95 -11.84 3.95
C GLY A 240 -22.95 -12.60 3.07
N GLY A 241 -23.11 -13.91 3.30
CA GLY A 241 -24.01 -14.77 2.53
C GLY A 241 -23.48 -15.25 1.17
N VAL A 242 -22.30 -14.79 0.72
CA VAL A 242 -21.71 -15.09 -0.60
C VAL A 242 -20.51 -16.01 -0.46
N TRP A 243 -20.42 -17.03 -1.33
CA TRP A 243 -19.23 -17.88 -1.43
C TRP A 243 -18.16 -17.18 -2.28
N VAL A 244 -16.95 -17.05 -1.72
CA VAL A 244 -15.81 -16.36 -2.34
C VAL A 244 -14.53 -17.17 -2.22
N ASN A 245 -13.55 -16.90 -3.08
CA ASN A 245 -12.21 -17.48 -2.99
C ASN A 245 -11.50 -17.04 -1.69
N CYS A 246 -10.85 -17.97 -1.00
CA CYS A 246 -10.11 -17.69 0.22
C CYS A 246 -8.82 -16.88 -0.02
N GLY A 247 -8.19 -17.02 -1.19
CA GLY A 247 -6.88 -16.44 -1.47
C GLY A 247 -6.70 -14.95 -1.14
N PRO A 248 -7.68 -14.06 -1.41
CA PRO A 248 -7.59 -12.65 -1.07
C PRO A 248 -7.89 -12.33 0.40
N LEU A 249 -8.42 -13.28 1.17
CA LEU A 249 -8.89 -13.08 2.55
C LEU A 249 -7.76 -13.31 3.56
N ILE A 250 -7.74 -12.50 4.60
CA ILE A 250 -6.78 -12.56 5.71
C ILE A 250 -7.58 -12.64 7.00
N GLU A 251 -7.38 -13.71 7.77
CA GLU A 251 -8.02 -13.85 9.07
C GLU A 251 -7.47 -12.81 10.04
N VAL A 252 -8.36 -12.12 10.76
CA VAL A 252 -8.04 -11.11 11.77
C VAL A 252 -8.65 -11.49 13.10
N GLN A 253 -7.90 -11.27 14.17
CA GLN A 253 -8.35 -11.53 15.54
C GLN A 253 -9.24 -10.41 16.07
#